data_01c576bd1f53e7ae4a642711fc574883
#
_entry.id   01c576bd1f53e7ae4a642711fc574883
#
_cell.length_a   1.000
_cell.length_b   1.000
_cell.length_c   1.000
_cell.angle_alpha   90.00
_cell.angle_beta   90.00
_cell.angle_gamma   90.00
#
_symmetry.space_group_name_H-M   'P 1'
#
loop_
_entity.id
_entity.type
_entity.pdbx_description
1 polymer ?
#
loop_
_entity_poly.entity_id
_entity_poly.type
_entity_poly.pdbx_seq_one_letter_code
_entity_poly.pdbx_strand_id
1 'polypeptide(L)'
;MSSMEARVRELTQPMWRRKFYAVFWDGNGADLRPHLTAHLEYMIALEKAGKLFASGPLDFGASSDGMTVFRVATKEEARALALRDPFVINGVRSFQIREWTVMEGSFGVQVNFSDRSIEIS
;
A
#
# COMPACT_ATOMS: atom_id res chain seq x y z
N MET A 1 23.75 28.31 1.51
CA MET A 1 23.22 27.02 2.00
C MET A 1 23.99 26.60 3.23
N SER A 2 23.32 26.19 4.31
CA SER A 2 23.98 25.72 5.53
C SER A 2 24.66 24.37 5.28
N SER A 3 25.60 24.00 6.17
CA SER A 3 26.24 22.68 6.11
C SER A 3 25.24 21.54 6.31
N MET A 4 24.21 21.77 7.13
CA MET A 4 23.11 20.81 7.32
C MET A 4 22.34 20.61 6.02
N GLU A 5 21.97 21.67 5.34
CA GLU A 5 21.25 21.61 4.06
C GLU A 5 22.06 20.91 2.99
N ALA A 6 23.37 21.17 2.91
CA ALA A 6 24.26 20.51 1.99
C ALA A 6 24.35 19.01 2.27
N ARG A 7 24.43 18.62 3.54
CA ARG A 7 24.49 17.20 3.93
C ARG A 7 23.17 16.47 3.64
N VAL A 8 22.04 17.12 3.92
CA VAL A 8 20.72 16.57 3.59
C VAL A 8 20.61 16.34 2.09
N ARG A 9 21.04 17.29 1.28
CA ARG A 9 21.03 17.17 -0.19
C ARG A 9 21.88 15.98 -0.64
N GLU A 10 23.08 15.83 -0.12
CA GLU A 10 23.96 14.69 -0.43
C GLU A 10 23.27 13.36 -0.13
N LEU A 11 22.66 13.24 1.05
CA LEU A 11 22.01 12.00 1.49
C LEU A 11 20.76 11.68 0.70
N THR A 12 19.98 12.68 0.31
CA THR A 12 18.68 12.47 -0.35
C THR A 12 18.77 12.41 -1.88
N GLN A 13 19.83 12.95 -2.47
CA GLN A 13 19.95 13.01 -3.94
C GLN A 13 19.84 11.63 -4.62
N PRO A 14 20.51 10.56 -4.14
CA PRO A 14 20.42 9.26 -4.77
C PRO A 14 19.15 8.47 -4.44
N MET A 15 18.32 8.96 -3.53
CA MET A 15 17.13 8.23 -3.08
C MET A 15 16.07 8.15 -4.18
N TRP A 16 15.21 7.15 -4.08
CA TRP A 16 14.19 6.85 -5.09
C TRP A 16 13.17 7.97 -5.26
N ARG A 17 12.69 8.55 -4.15
CA ARG A 17 11.73 9.67 -4.12
C ARG A 17 10.49 9.44 -4.97
N ARG A 18 10.02 8.20 -5.02
CA ARG A 18 8.83 7.86 -5.79
C ARG A 18 7.58 8.12 -4.96
N LYS A 19 6.59 8.75 -5.57
CA LYS A 19 5.31 9.05 -4.94
C LYS A 19 4.34 7.91 -5.09
N PHE A 20 3.69 7.59 -3.96
CA PHE A 20 2.58 6.65 -3.88
C PHE A 20 1.45 7.33 -3.10
N TYR A 21 0.30 6.69 -3.06
CA TYR A 21 -0.82 7.17 -2.25
C TYR A 21 -1.17 6.09 -1.25
N ALA A 22 -0.94 6.37 0.03
CA ALA A 22 -1.21 5.47 1.12
C ALA A 22 -2.64 5.69 1.61
N VAL A 23 -3.43 4.62 1.59
CA VAL A 23 -4.79 4.61 2.10
C VAL A 23 -4.78 3.90 3.44
N PHE A 24 -5.27 4.60 4.46
CA PHE A 24 -5.43 4.06 5.80
C PHE A 24 -6.90 3.71 5.98
N TRP A 25 -7.19 2.43 6.14
CA TRP A 25 -8.53 1.91 6.29
C TRP A 25 -8.89 1.87 7.77
N ASP A 26 -10.02 2.47 8.13
CA ASP A 26 -10.53 2.46 9.49
C ASP A 26 -11.78 1.58 9.56
N GLY A 27 -11.70 0.49 10.33
CA GLY A 27 -12.85 -0.33 10.64
C GLY A 27 -13.80 0.41 11.61
N ASN A 28 -15.07 0.05 11.58
CA ASN A 28 -16.09 0.65 12.44
C ASN A 28 -16.72 -0.34 13.43
N GLY A 29 -16.04 -1.49 13.64
CA GLY A 29 -16.56 -2.55 14.51
C GLY A 29 -17.47 -3.54 13.80
N ALA A 30 -17.86 -3.28 12.56
CA ALA A 30 -18.68 -4.21 11.78
C ALA A 30 -17.84 -5.44 11.37
N ASP A 31 -18.52 -6.57 11.19
CA ASP A 31 -17.89 -7.80 10.73
C ASP A 31 -17.48 -7.67 9.25
N LEU A 32 -16.21 -7.86 8.96
CA LEU A 32 -15.68 -7.81 7.59
C LEU A 32 -15.92 -9.10 6.80
N ARG A 33 -16.14 -10.22 7.47
CA ARG A 33 -16.21 -11.55 6.83
C ARG A 33 -17.21 -11.65 5.68
N PRO A 34 -18.42 -11.06 5.74
CA PRO A 34 -19.36 -11.14 4.62
C PRO A 34 -18.83 -10.54 3.32
N HIS A 35 -17.88 -9.62 3.39
CA HIS A 35 -17.35 -8.88 2.23
C HIS A 35 -15.87 -9.20 1.96
N LEU A 36 -15.28 -10.13 2.71
CA LEU A 36 -13.84 -10.41 2.66
C LEU A 36 -13.43 -11.00 1.31
N THR A 37 -14.16 -11.98 0.79
CA THR A 37 -13.82 -12.59 -0.50
C THR A 37 -13.84 -11.56 -1.62
N ALA A 38 -14.87 -10.73 -1.70
CA ALA A 38 -14.98 -9.68 -2.71
C ALA A 38 -13.84 -8.66 -2.58
N HIS A 39 -13.49 -8.27 -1.34
CA HIS A 39 -12.37 -7.36 -1.08
C HIS A 39 -11.04 -7.97 -1.56
N LEU A 40 -10.77 -9.23 -1.23
CA LEU A 40 -9.52 -9.89 -1.63
C LEU A 40 -9.43 -10.03 -3.15
N GLU A 41 -10.51 -10.41 -3.81
CA GLU A 41 -10.55 -10.47 -5.28
C GLU A 41 -10.27 -9.12 -5.91
N TYR A 42 -10.82 -8.04 -5.37
CA TYR A 42 -10.59 -6.69 -5.84
C TYR A 42 -9.12 -6.29 -5.67
N MET A 43 -8.52 -6.51 -4.49
CA MET A 43 -7.13 -6.19 -4.22
C MET A 43 -6.18 -6.97 -5.14
N ILE A 44 -6.44 -8.26 -5.35
CA ILE A 44 -5.63 -9.10 -6.24
C ILE A 44 -5.73 -8.61 -7.69
N ALA A 45 -6.91 -8.21 -8.14
CA ALA A 45 -7.09 -7.65 -9.48
C ALA A 45 -6.31 -6.35 -9.65
N LEU A 46 -6.31 -5.48 -8.64
CA LEU A 46 -5.51 -4.24 -8.66
C LEU A 46 -4.01 -4.53 -8.67
N GLU A 47 -3.56 -5.53 -7.91
CA GLU A 47 -2.17 -5.98 -7.92
C GLU A 47 -1.76 -6.40 -9.33
N LYS A 48 -2.53 -7.25 -9.98
CA LYS A 48 -2.24 -7.74 -11.33
C LYS A 48 -2.30 -6.62 -12.38
N ALA A 49 -3.10 -5.61 -12.14
CA ALA A 49 -3.17 -4.43 -13.02
C ALA A 49 -2.03 -3.43 -12.76
N GLY A 50 -1.12 -3.70 -11.81
CA GLY A 50 0.00 -2.83 -11.50
C GLY A 50 -0.39 -1.60 -10.66
N LYS A 51 -1.56 -1.61 -10.03
CA LYS A 51 -2.08 -0.47 -9.26
C LYS A 51 -1.71 -0.51 -7.78
N LEU A 52 -1.13 -1.60 -7.29
CA LEU A 52 -0.73 -1.74 -5.89
C LEU A 52 0.77 -1.85 -5.76
N PHE A 53 1.30 -1.14 -4.76
CA PHE A 53 2.66 -1.38 -4.26
C PHE A 53 2.64 -2.45 -3.17
N ALA A 54 1.78 -2.27 -2.16
CA ALA A 54 1.61 -3.21 -1.06
C ALA A 54 0.28 -2.96 -0.36
N SER A 55 -0.25 -3.96 0.31
CA SER A 55 -1.50 -3.87 1.04
C SER A 55 -1.57 -4.96 2.11
N GLY A 56 -2.27 -4.70 3.19
CA GLY A 56 -2.50 -5.68 4.22
C GLY A 56 -3.23 -5.13 5.44
N PRO A 57 -3.67 -6.03 6.34
CA PRO A 57 -4.30 -5.61 7.59
C PRO A 57 -3.27 -5.02 8.56
N LEU A 58 -3.73 -4.10 9.40
CA LEU A 58 -2.98 -3.59 10.54
C LEU A 58 -3.43 -4.34 11.79
N ASP A 59 -2.48 -4.66 12.68
CA ASP A 59 -2.75 -5.43 13.90
C ASP A 59 -3.59 -6.68 13.59
N PHE A 60 -3.06 -7.53 12.70
CA PHE A 60 -3.75 -8.69 12.15
C PHE A 60 -4.40 -9.54 13.24
N GLY A 61 -5.72 -9.74 13.13
CA GLY A 61 -6.49 -10.51 14.11
C GLY A 61 -6.99 -9.70 15.30
N ALA A 62 -6.51 -8.47 15.52
CA ALA A 62 -6.90 -7.63 16.64
C ALA A 62 -7.63 -6.35 16.23
N SER A 63 -7.63 -6.01 14.93
CA SER A 63 -8.35 -4.83 14.43
C SER A 63 -8.97 -5.12 13.07
N SER A 64 -9.90 -4.25 12.66
CA SER A 64 -10.48 -4.24 11.31
C SER A 64 -9.82 -3.20 10.41
N ASP A 65 -8.71 -2.62 10.87
CA ASP A 65 -7.96 -1.60 10.13
C ASP A 65 -7.02 -2.23 9.12
N GLY A 66 -6.58 -1.44 8.18
CA GLY A 66 -5.64 -1.88 7.17
C GLY A 66 -4.94 -0.72 6.50
N MET A 67 -4.03 -1.04 5.60
CA MET A 67 -3.30 -0.06 4.81
C MET A 67 -3.11 -0.60 3.41
N THR A 68 -3.32 0.26 2.42
CA THR A 68 -3.07 -0.04 1.01
C THR A 68 -2.26 1.10 0.41
N VAL A 69 -1.18 0.76 -0.29
CA VAL A 69 -0.37 1.75 -0.99
C VAL A 69 -0.61 1.59 -2.48
N PHE A 70 -1.28 2.57 -3.07
CA PHE A 70 -1.60 2.58 -4.49
C PHE A 70 -0.47 3.15 -5.33
N ARG A 71 -0.23 2.49 -6.45
CA ARG A 71 0.74 2.90 -7.47
C ARG A 71 -0.01 3.60 -8.62
N VAL A 72 -0.47 4.81 -8.36
CA VAL A 72 -1.23 5.64 -9.31
C VAL A 72 -0.64 7.04 -9.36
N ALA A 73 -1.02 7.82 -10.37
CA ALA A 73 -0.41 9.12 -10.62
C ALA A 73 -0.98 10.24 -9.76
N THR A 74 -2.24 10.15 -9.33
CA THR A 74 -2.93 11.22 -8.62
C THR A 74 -3.69 10.71 -7.41
N LYS A 75 -3.94 11.61 -6.45
CA LYS A 75 -4.76 11.31 -5.28
C LYS A 75 -6.20 10.98 -5.68
N GLU A 76 -6.70 11.62 -6.74
CA GLU A 76 -8.06 11.40 -7.26
C GLU A 76 -8.21 9.96 -7.77
N GLU A 77 -7.21 9.45 -8.47
CA GLU A 77 -7.21 8.05 -8.91
C GLU A 77 -7.22 7.09 -7.71
N ALA A 78 -6.39 7.36 -6.70
CA ALA A 78 -6.35 6.56 -5.49
C ALA A 78 -7.70 6.57 -4.78
N ARG A 79 -8.33 7.72 -4.69
CA ARG A 79 -9.66 7.86 -4.09
C ARG A 79 -10.72 7.09 -4.85
N ALA A 80 -10.71 7.16 -6.17
CA ALA A 80 -11.65 6.42 -7.00
C ALA A 80 -11.52 4.91 -6.79
N LEU A 81 -10.29 4.41 -6.68
CA LEU A 81 -10.05 2.99 -6.40
C LEU A 81 -10.48 2.60 -4.98
N ALA A 82 -10.21 3.46 -3.98
CA ALA A 82 -10.62 3.21 -2.60
C ALA A 82 -12.14 3.15 -2.46
N LEU A 83 -12.87 4.03 -3.16
CA LEU A 83 -14.33 4.06 -3.12
C LEU A 83 -14.97 2.81 -3.73
N ARG A 84 -14.23 2.04 -4.52
CA ARG A 84 -14.73 0.80 -5.16
C ARG A 84 -14.41 -0.45 -4.35
N ASP A 85 -13.70 -0.30 -3.23
CA ASP A 85 -13.45 -1.44 -2.34
C ASP A 85 -14.78 -1.94 -1.75
N PRO A 86 -15.08 -3.24 -1.83
CA PRO A 86 -16.30 -3.81 -1.25
C PRO A 86 -16.52 -3.47 0.22
N PHE A 87 -15.48 -3.33 1.01
CA PHE A 87 -15.61 -2.90 2.41
C PHE A 87 -16.16 -1.47 2.53
N VAL A 88 -15.73 -0.58 1.64
CA VAL A 88 -16.22 0.80 1.62
C VAL A 88 -17.64 0.86 1.06
N ILE A 89 -17.91 0.16 -0.03
CA ILE A 89 -19.24 0.10 -0.65
C ILE A 89 -20.29 -0.37 0.36
N ASN A 90 -19.91 -1.34 1.20
CA ASN A 90 -20.82 -1.94 2.18
C ASN A 90 -20.76 -1.23 3.55
N GLY A 91 -20.07 -0.12 3.67
CA GLY A 91 -20.09 0.72 4.85
C GLY A 91 -19.38 0.14 6.08
N VAL A 92 -18.50 -0.87 5.90
CA VAL A 92 -17.79 -1.52 7.01
C VAL A 92 -16.39 -0.96 7.24
N ARG A 93 -15.90 -0.12 6.33
CA ARG A 93 -14.65 0.65 6.46
C ARG A 93 -14.82 2.05 5.90
N SER A 94 -14.15 3.00 6.51
CA SER A 94 -13.86 4.32 5.95
C SER A 94 -12.37 4.44 5.70
N PHE A 95 -11.93 5.56 5.12
CA PHE A 95 -10.51 5.69 4.78
C PHE A 95 -10.05 7.13 4.76
N GLN A 96 -8.72 7.28 4.89
CA GLN A 96 -8.00 8.52 4.65
C GLN A 96 -6.88 8.22 3.66
N ILE A 97 -6.58 9.16 2.78
CA ILE A 97 -5.52 9.04 1.78
C ILE A 97 -4.45 10.08 2.07
N ARG A 98 -3.18 9.63 2.02
CA ARG A 98 -2.03 10.52 2.13
C ARG A 98 -1.05 10.22 1.02
N GLU A 99 -0.46 11.26 0.44
CA GLU A 99 0.67 11.10 -0.46
C GLU A 99 1.88 10.63 0.35
N TRP A 100 2.58 9.64 -0.17
CA TRP A 100 3.79 9.09 0.45
C TRP A 100 4.93 9.09 -0.54
N THR A 101 5.98 9.85 -0.23
CA THR A 101 7.22 9.81 -1.01
C THR A 101 8.14 8.77 -0.39
N VAL A 102 8.38 7.69 -1.11
CA VAL A 102 9.26 6.61 -0.64
C VAL A 102 10.69 6.99 -0.94
N MET A 103 11.52 7.05 0.10
CA MET A 103 12.91 7.48 0.01
C MET A 103 13.88 6.36 0.36
N GLU A 104 13.73 5.70 1.50
CA GLU A 104 14.55 4.57 1.90
C GLU A 104 13.70 3.33 2.12
N GLY A 105 14.33 2.18 2.00
CA GLY A 105 13.72 0.87 2.15
C GLY A 105 14.39 -0.13 1.23
N SER A 106 14.13 -1.41 1.43
CA SER A 106 14.70 -2.46 0.61
C SER A 106 13.90 -3.74 0.70
N PHE A 107 14.05 -4.60 -0.29
CA PHE A 107 13.63 -5.99 -0.20
C PHE A 107 14.68 -6.85 -0.92
N GLY A 108 14.75 -8.14 -0.54
CA GLY A 108 15.66 -9.09 -1.16
C GLY A 108 14.91 -10.10 -2.01
N VAL A 109 15.58 -10.62 -3.04
CA VAL A 109 15.04 -11.69 -3.88
C VAL A 109 16.11 -12.78 -3.98
N GLN A 110 15.75 -14.01 -3.61
CA GLN A 110 16.59 -15.17 -3.76
C GLN A 110 15.99 -16.12 -4.80
N VAL A 111 16.78 -16.50 -5.79
CA VAL A 111 16.38 -17.47 -6.80
C VAL A 111 17.14 -18.76 -6.54
N ASN A 112 16.43 -19.86 -6.35
CA ASN A 112 17.03 -21.18 -6.10
C ASN A 112 17.02 -22.00 -7.40
N PHE A 113 18.18 -22.41 -7.87
CA PHE A 113 18.31 -23.12 -9.14
C PHE A 113 17.78 -24.56 -9.08
N SER A 114 17.81 -25.19 -7.91
CA SER A 114 17.42 -26.59 -7.77
C SER A 114 15.95 -26.86 -8.14
N ASP A 115 15.06 -25.90 -7.84
CA ASP A 115 13.64 -26.01 -8.12
C ASP A 115 13.07 -24.78 -8.85
N ARG A 116 13.92 -23.82 -9.17
CA ARG A 116 13.57 -22.54 -9.79
C ARG A 116 12.58 -21.71 -8.98
N SER A 117 12.53 -21.93 -7.66
CA SER A 117 11.71 -21.12 -6.78
C SER A 117 12.31 -19.73 -6.55
N ILE A 118 11.46 -18.77 -6.19
CA ILE A 118 11.85 -17.40 -5.85
C ILE A 118 11.34 -17.10 -4.45
N GLU A 119 12.23 -16.59 -3.60
CA GLU A 119 11.89 -16.12 -2.27
C GLU A 119 12.11 -14.61 -2.18
N ILE A 120 11.17 -13.92 -1.55
CA ILE A 120 11.22 -12.47 -1.33
C ILE A 120 11.36 -12.24 0.18
N SER A 121 12.32 -11.41 0.54
CA SER A 121 12.55 -11.06 1.95
C SER A 121 12.68 -9.56 2.15
#